data_a7727488cd5bff6e38ebea9df39fcb30
#
_entry.id   a7727488cd5bff6e38ebea9df39fcb30
#
_cell.length_a   1.000
_cell.length_b   1.000
_cell.length_c   1.000
_cell.angle_alpha   90.00
_cell.angle_beta   90.00
_cell.angle_gamma   90.00
#
_symmetry.space_group_name_H-M   'P 1'
#
loop_
_entity.id
_entity.type
_entity.pdbx_description
1 polymer ?
#
loop_
_entity_poly.entity_id
_entity_poly.type
_entity_poly.pdbx_seq_one_letter_code
_entity_poly.pdbx_strand_id
1 'polypeptide(L)'
;KGANVKVVMTPASKEFVTPLTLSTLSKNEVYSSFTSEDDDNAQWNNHVDIAQWGDLFIIAPATANTMSKMVSGTCDNLLLAVYLSAKCPVYYAPAMDLDMYKHPSTKDTFKKLNDFGNFQIPAEVGELASGLSGMGRMAEPQNIVSFVEKNILDQLPLKNKCILITAGPTYESIDPVRFIGNHSSGKMGYALAEAAASLGAQ
;
A
#
# COMPACT_ATOMS: atom_id res chain seq x y z
N LYS A 1 -4.37 -10.03 -6.64
CA LYS A 1 -3.65 -9.35 -7.72
C LYS A 1 -2.13 -9.63 -7.70
N GLY A 2 -1.69 -10.79 -7.17
CA GLY A 2 -0.29 -11.23 -7.21
C GLY A 2 0.62 -10.66 -6.11
N ALA A 3 0.10 -9.90 -5.17
CA ALA A 3 0.88 -9.43 -4.02
C ALA A 3 1.11 -10.56 -3.00
N ASN A 4 2.31 -10.60 -2.41
CA ASN A 4 2.59 -11.41 -1.25
C ASN A 4 2.23 -10.60 0.02
N VAL A 5 1.42 -11.16 0.91
CA VAL A 5 0.84 -10.41 2.03
C VAL A 5 1.22 -11.05 3.36
N LYS A 6 1.84 -10.29 4.24
CA LYS A 6 1.99 -10.62 5.67
C LYS A 6 1.00 -9.80 6.49
N VAL A 7 0.44 -10.39 7.52
CA VAL A 7 -0.56 -9.72 8.37
C VAL A 7 0.01 -9.49 9.76
N VAL A 8 -0.12 -8.26 10.24
CA VAL A 8 0.20 -7.89 11.63
C VAL A 8 -1.09 -7.44 12.31
N MET A 9 -1.43 -8.12 13.41
CA MET A 9 -2.65 -7.84 14.17
C MET A 9 -2.35 -7.06 15.45
N THR A 10 -3.25 -6.15 15.83
CA THR A 10 -3.25 -5.64 17.20
C THR A 10 -3.84 -6.67 18.15
N PRO A 11 -3.51 -6.66 19.46
CA PRO A 11 -4.14 -7.56 20.42
C PRO A 11 -5.67 -7.52 20.38
N ALA A 12 -6.25 -6.32 20.30
CA ALA A 12 -7.72 -6.12 20.25
C ALA A 12 -8.37 -6.66 18.96
N SER A 13 -7.64 -6.71 17.84
CA SER A 13 -8.23 -7.21 16.60
C SER A 13 -8.51 -8.73 16.60
N LYS A 14 -7.88 -9.47 17.51
CA LYS A 14 -8.14 -10.92 17.69
C LYS A 14 -9.57 -11.22 18.17
N GLU A 15 -10.22 -10.24 18.81
CA GLU A 15 -11.63 -10.38 19.26
C GLU A 15 -12.62 -10.35 18.08
N PHE A 16 -12.20 -9.81 16.93
CA PHE A 16 -13.04 -9.68 15.74
C PHE A 16 -12.72 -10.71 14.66
N VAL A 17 -11.43 -11.02 14.47
CA VAL A 17 -10.97 -11.98 13.45
C VAL A 17 -9.85 -12.81 14.04
N THR A 18 -9.90 -14.13 13.81
CA THR A 18 -8.87 -15.02 14.32
C THR A 18 -7.60 -14.97 13.47
N PRO A 19 -6.41 -15.15 14.07
CA PRO A 19 -5.15 -15.28 13.32
C PRO A 19 -5.21 -16.41 12.28
N LEU A 20 -5.87 -17.52 12.60
CA LEU A 20 -6.05 -18.66 11.70
C LEU A 20 -6.79 -18.28 10.41
N THR A 21 -7.85 -17.47 10.51
CA THR A 21 -8.58 -16.98 9.34
C THR A 21 -7.67 -16.18 8.41
N LEU A 22 -6.90 -15.26 9.00
CA LEU A 22 -6.01 -14.39 8.21
C LEU A 22 -4.80 -15.13 7.66
N SER A 23 -4.24 -16.10 8.37
CA SER A 23 -3.15 -16.95 7.86
C SER A 23 -3.60 -17.83 6.69
N THR A 24 -4.82 -18.38 6.77
CA THR A 24 -5.40 -19.17 5.68
C THR A 24 -5.60 -18.34 4.41
N LEU A 25 -6.07 -17.10 4.56
CA LEU A 25 -6.33 -16.20 3.43
C LEU A 25 -5.04 -15.64 2.84
N SER A 26 -4.09 -15.22 3.66
CA SER A 26 -2.81 -14.67 3.21
C SER A 26 -1.82 -15.74 2.76
N LYS A 27 -2.02 -17.00 3.19
CA LYS A 27 -1.08 -18.13 3.04
C LYS A 27 0.29 -17.85 3.69
N ASN A 28 0.32 -16.94 4.64
CA ASN A 28 1.49 -16.56 5.42
C ASN A 28 1.19 -16.56 6.90
N GLU A 29 2.23 -16.60 7.71
CA GLU A 29 2.14 -16.40 9.14
C GLU A 29 1.54 -15.04 9.50
N VAL A 30 0.76 -15.02 10.60
CA VAL A 30 0.14 -13.80 11.14
C VAL A 30 0.81 -13.44 12.44
N TYR A 31 1.31 -12.23 12.52
CA TYR A 31 2.02 -11.71 13.69
C TYR A 31 1.07 -10.90 14.57
N SER A 32 0.99 -11.22 15.86
CA SER A 32 0.07 -10.53 16.79
C SER A 32 0.74 -10.02 18.06
N SER A 33 1.93 -10.52 18.36
CA SER A 33 2.71 -10.17 19.55
C SER A 33 4.21 -10.17 19.22
N PHE A 34 5.02 -9.61 20.13
CA PHE A 34 6.49 -9.63 19.97
C PHE A 34 7.10 -11.03 20.11
N THR A 35 6.37 -11.94 20.71
CA THR A 35 6.78 -13.35 20.85
C THR A 35 5.70 -14.25 20.26
N SER A 36 6.09 -15.37 19.65
CA SER A 36 5.13 -16.38 19.22
C SER A 36 4.42 -16.96 20.44
N GLU A 37 3.09 -17.05 20.40
CA GLU A 37 2.28 -17.50 21.53
C GLU A 37 2.25 -19.04 21.66
N ASP A 38 2.70 -19.77 20.62
CA ASP A 38 2.48 -21.22 20.48
C ASP A 38 3.74 -22.07 20.73
N ASP A 39 4.86 -21.50 21.21
CA ASP A 39 6.10 -22.27 21.36
C ASP A 39 6.73 -22.08 22.73
N ASP A 40 7.07 -23.20 23.41
CA ASP A 40 7.88 -23.21 24.64
C ASP A 40 9.27 -22.57 24.42
N ASN A 41 9.69 -22.42 23.15
CA ASN A 41 10.84 -21.64 22.69
C ASN A 41 10.39 -20.35 22.00
N ALA A 42 9.73 -19.46 22.73
CA ALA A 42 9.16 -18.21 22.21
C ALA A 42 10.10 -17.48 21.23
N GLN A 43 9.89 -17.68 19.93
CA GLN A 43 10.63 -16.99 18.90
C GLN A 43 10.24 -15.51 18.86
N TRP A 44 11.23 -14.65 18.92
CA TRP A 44 11.04 -13.20 18.83
C TRP A 44 10.62 -12.78 17.43
N ASN A 45 9.44 -12.15 17.31
CA ASN A 45 8.98 -11.54 16.08
C ASN A 45 9.69 -10.18 15.89
N ASN A 46 10.73 -10.17 15.06
CA ASN A 46 11.51 -8.98 14.80
C ASN A 46 10.70 -7.97 13.99
N HIS A 47 10.20 -6.92 14.65
CA HIS A 47 9.43 -5.84 14.03
C HIS A 47 10.20 -5.11 12.95
N VAL A 48 11.53 -5.03 13.04
CA VAL A 48 12.38 -4.38 12.02
C VAL A 48 12.41 -5.20 10.75
N ASP A 49 12.56 -6.53 10.86
CA ASP A 49 12.56 -7.42 9.69
C ASP A 49 11.18 -7.43 9.00
N ILE A 50 10.10 -7.42 9.79
CA ILE A 50 8.73 -7.32 9.24
C ILE A 50 8.55 -5.99 8.51
N ALA A 51 9.00 -4.88 9.09
CA ALA A 51 8.89 -3.55 8.49
C ALA A 51 9.73 -3.39 7.23
N GLN A 52 10.94 -3.99 7.18
CA GLN A 52 11.81 -3.92 6.01
C GLN A 52 11.41 -4.88 4.88
N TRP A 53 10.65 -5.92 5.20
CA TRP A 53 10.15 -6.85 4.21
C TRP A 53 9.08 -6.22 3.30
N GLY A 54 8.31 -5.27 3.82
CA GLY A 54 7.18 -4.69 3.10
C GLY A 54 7.60 -3.60 2.12
N ASP A 55 7.17 -3.70 0.87
CA ASP A 55 7.23 -2.62 -0.12
C ASP A 55 6.11 -1.60 0.10
N LEU A 56 5.07 -1.99 0.84
CA LEU A 56 3.88 -1.21 1.12
C LEU A 56 3.28 -1.63 2.47
N PHE A 57 2.81 -0.68 3.26
CA PHE A 57 2.13 -0.95 4.52
C PHE A 57 0.72 -0.34 4.50
N ILE A 58 -0.31 -1.18 4.70
CA ILE A 58 -1.71 -0.76 4.78
C ILE A 58 -2.25 -1.08 6.16
N ILE A 59 -2.75 -0.07 6.88
CA ILE A 59 -3.43 -0.22 8.17
C ILE A 59 -4.94 -0.11 7.93
N ALA A 60 -5.63 -1.25 7.92
CA ALA A 60 -7.06 -1.34 7.62
C ALA A 60 -7.75 -2.41 8.50
N PRO A 61 -8.65 -2.01 9.39
CA PRO A 61 -9.04 -0.64 9.72
C PRO A 61 -8.00 0.11 10.56
N ALA A 62 -7.94 1.44 10.43
CA ALA A 62 -7.20 2.33 11.29
C ALA A 62 -8.17 3.02 12.28
N THR A 63 -8.21 2.55 13.51
CA THR A 63 -9.06 3.14 14.55
C THR A 63 -8.47 4.45 15.09
N ALA A 64 -9.30 5.28 15.71
CA ALA A 64 -8.85 6.52 16.36
C ALA A 64 -7.72 6.26 17.38
N ASN A 65 -7.81 5.16 18.14
CA ASN A 65 -6.77 4.75 19.09
C ASN A 65 -5.43 4.47 18.39
N THR A 66 -5.46 3.63 17.35
CA THR A 66 -4.24 3.29 16.60
C THR A 66 -3.60 4.54 15.98
N MET A 67 -4.39 5.36 15.30
CA MET A 67 -3.90 6.58 14.65
C MET A 67 -3.34 7.60 15.64
N SER A 68 -3.98 7.77 16.80
CA SER A 68 -3.47 8.63 17.89
C SER A 68 -2.10 8.15 18.38
N LYS A 69 -1.93 6.84 18.56
CA LYS A 69 -0.65 6.23 18.96
C LYS A 69 0.42 6.38 17.88
N MET A 70 0.06 6.24 16.60
CA MET A 70 0.97 6.50 15.48
C MET A 70 1.52 7.93 15.54
N VAL A 71 0.65 8.92 15.81
CA VAL A 71 1.05 10.34 15.90
C VAL A 71 1.91 10.63 17.12
N SER A 72 1.61 10.00 18.26
CA SER A 72 2.34 10.22 19.51
C SER A 72 3.66 9.43 19.61
N GLY A 73 3.92 8.51 18.67
CA GLY A 73 5.08 7.62 18.71
C GLY A 73 4.98 6.55 19.79
N THR A 74 3.77 6.26 20.31
CA THR A 74 3.55 5.18 21.27
C THR A 74 3.78 3.83 20.62
N CYS A 75 4.56 2.96 21.29
CA CYS A 75 4.95 1.65 20.79
C CYS A 75 4.58 0.56 21.79
N ASP A 76 3.29 0.34 22.00
CA ASP A 76 2.76 -0.60 23.01
C ASP A 76 2.27 -1.94 22.38
N ASN A 77 2.43 -2.14 21.10
CA ASN A 77 2.13 -3.39 20.41
C ASN A 77 2.98 -3.54 19.13
N LEU A 78 3.00 -4.75 18.58
CA LEU A 78 3.82 -5.11 17.43
C LEU A 78 3.49 -4.26 16.18
N LEU A 79 2.21 -3.95 15.93
CA LEU A 79 1.81 -3.15 14.76
C LEU A 79 2.46 -1.75 14.82
N LEU A 80 2.46 -1.10 15.97
CA LEU A 80 3.05 0.22 16.14
C LEU A 80 4.58 0.18 16.07
N ALA A 81 5.21 -0.89 16.55
CA ALA A 81 6.65 -1.09 16.38
C ALA A 81 7.03 -1.26 14.90
N VAL A 82 6.25 -2.03 14.14
CA VAL A 82 6.42 -2.18 12.69
C VAL A 82 6.21 -0.84 11.99
N TYR A 83 5.16 -0.09 12.37
CA TYR A 83 4.89 1.23 11.80
C TYR A 83 6.05 2.20 11.99
N LEU A 84 6.59 2.31 13.21
CA LEU A 84 7.71 3.20 13.53
C LEU A 84 9.02 2.78 12.83
N SER A 85 9.12 1.51 12.40
CA SER A 85 10.28 0.96 11.71
C SER A 85 10.13 0.94 10.19
N ALA A 86 8.92 1.22 9.68
CA ALA A 86 8.60 1.15 8.26
C ALA A 86 9.34 2.22 7.46
N LYS A 87 9.92 1.82 6.32
CA LYS A 87 10.55 2.72 5.34
C LYS A 87 9.75 2.82 4.04
N CYS A 88 8.79 1.93 3.86
CA CYS A 88 7.89 1.92 2.72
C CYS A 88 6.73 2.92 2.90
N PRO A 89 6.02 3.27 1.83
CA PRO A 89 4.80 4.07 1.93
C PRO A 89 3.77 3.42 2.85
N VAL A 90 3.19 4.23 3.74
CA VAL A 90 2.16 3.78 4.69
C VAL A 90 0.82 4.38 4.33
N TYR A 91 -0.19 3.51 4.16
CA TYR A 91 -1.57 3.88 3.92
C TYR A 91 -2.41 3.52 5.13
N TYR A 92 -3.39 4.34 5.47
CA TYR A 92 -4.32 4.04 6.55
C TYR A 92 -5.76 4.30 6.15
N ALA A 93 -6.64 3.34 6.46
CA ALA A 93 -8.08 3.39 6.19
C ALA A 93 -8.83 3.64 7.51
N PRO A 94 -9.25 4.89 7.81
CA PRO A 94 -9.94 5.22 9.03
C PRO A 94 -11.26 4.46 9.16
N ALA A 95 -11.55 3.99 10.39
CA ALA A 95 -12.82 3.37 10.77
C ALA A 95 -13.19 3.78 12.19
N MET A 96 -14.30 4.52 12.33
CA MET A 96 -14.80 4.98 13.63
C MET A 96 -16.20 5.56 13.49
N ASP A 97 -16.85 5.79 14.61
CA ASP A 97 -18.17 6.40 14.63
C ASP A 97 -18.14 7.89 14.17
N LEU A 98 -19.29 8.37 13.73
CA LEU A 98 -19.49 9.67 13.08
C LEU A 98 -18.93 10.83 13.91
N ASP A 99 -19.23 10.87 15.21
CA ASP A 99 -18.80 11.96 16.08
C ASP A 99 -17.29 11.88 16.40
N MET A 100 -16.74 10.67 16.50
CA MET A 100 -15.30 10.44 16.60
C MET A 100 -14.57 10.92 15.34
N TYR A 101 -15.14 10.67 14.16
CA TYR A 101 -14.55 11.09 12.88
C TYR A 101 -14.51 12.61 12.74
N LYS A 102 -15.54 13.31 13.28
CA LYS A 102 -15.66 14.77 13.25
C LYS A 102 -14.88 15.47 14.37
N HIS A 103 -14.49 14.73 15.42
CA HIS A 103 -13.85 15.31 16.60
C HIS A 103 -12.56 16.06 16.22
N PRO A 104 -12.31 17.26 16.81
CA PRO A 104 -11.13 18.06 16.51
C PRO A 104 -9.81 17.28 16.64
N SER A 105 -9.64 16.48 17.71
CA SER A 105 -8.44 15.66 17.90
C SER A 105 -8.22 14.64 16.78
N THR A 106 -9.29 14.07 16.22
CA THR A 106 -9.19 13.16 15.07
C THR A 106 -8.75 13.91 13.81
N LYS A 107 -9.28 15.10 13.59
CA LYS A 107 -8.86 15.96 12.46
C LYS A 107 -7.39 16.35 12.56
N ASP A 108 -6.94 16.71 13.78
CA ASP A 108 -5.52 17.00 14.05
C ASP A 108 -4.64 15.76 13.81
N THR A 109 -5.13 14.58 14.19
CA THR A 109 -4.45 13.31 13.96
C THR A 109 -4.29 13.04 12.46
N PHE A 110 -5.33 13.20 11.66
CA PHE A 110 -5.25 13.08 10.20
C PHE A 110 -4.22 14.03 9.60
N LYS A 111 -4.26 15.30 10.02
CA LYS A 111 -3.28 16.29 9.54
C LYS A 111 -1.85 15.87 9.85
N LYS A 112 -1.57 15.49 11.10
CA LYS A 112 -0.22 15.07 11.52
C LYS A 112 0.25 13.82 10.79
N LEU A 113 -0.63 12.81 10.59
CA LEU A 113 -0.28 11.62 9.83
C LEU A 113 0.07 11.95 8.38
N ASN A 114 -0.67 12.86 7.76
CA ASN A 114 -0.36 13.32 6.41
C ASN A 114 0.96 14.12 6.37
N ASP A 115 1.21 14.97 7.39
CA ASP A 115 2.47 15.70 7.52
C ASP A 115 3.68 14.76 7.72
N PHE A 116 3.47 13.58 8.29
CA PHE A 116 4.49 12.51 8.38
C PHE A 116 4.68 11.74 7.07
N GLY A 117 3.92 12.05 6.03
CA GLY A 117 3.98 11.39 4.72
C GLY A 117 3.14 10.11 4.61
N ASN A 118 2.24 9.86 5.56
CA ASN A 118 1.29 8.75 5.43
C ASN A 118 0.10 9.14 4.54
N PHE A 119 -0.45 8.17 3.82
CA PHE A 119 -1.56 8.38 2.89
C PHE A 119 -2.89 7.97 3.52
N GLN A 120 -3.79 8.93 3.67
CA GLN A 120 -5.15 8.66 4.13
C GLN A 120 -6.00 8.09 3.01
N ILE A 121 -6.52 6.87 3.19
CA ILE A 121 -7.58 6.33 2.35
C ILE A 121 -8.90 6.97 2.82
N PRO A 122 -9.67 7.63 1.95
CA PRO A 122 -10.92 8.28 2.35
C PRO A 122 -11.89 7.29 2.99
N ALA A 123 -12.46 7.65 4.14
CA ALA A 123 -13.57 6.91 4.71
C ALA A 123 -14.82 7.05 3.84
N GLU A 124 -15.71 6.08 3.90
CA GLU A 124 -16.96 6.10 3.15
C GLU A 124 -18.15 6.47 4.05
N VAL A 125 -19.26 6.81 3.39
CA VAL A 125 -20.54 7.02 4.05
C VAL A 125 -21.28 5.69 4.07
N GLY A 126 -21.78 5.28 5.23
CA GLY A 126 -22.53 4.05 5.38
C GLY A 126 -22.99 3.81 6.81
N GLU A 127 -23.58 2.63 7.03
CA GLU A 127 -23.94 2.19 8.38
C GLU A 127 -22.69 1.90 9.19
N LEU A 128 -22.66 2.40 10.42
CA LEU A 128 -21.57 2.28 11.38
C LEU A 128 -21.94 1.23 12.44
N ALA A 129 -20.95 0.80 13.23
CA ALA A 129 -21.17 -0.21 14.26
C ALA A 129 -22.18 0.22 15.35
N SER A 130 -22.39 1.52 15.52
CA SER A 130 -23.41 2.11 16.41
C SER A 130 -24.84 2.04 15.85
N GLY A 131 -25.02 1.59 14.58
CA GLY A 131 -26.31 1.64 13.87
C GLY A 131 -26.62 3.01 13.26
N LEU A 132 -25.76 4.02 13.48
CA LEU A 132 -25.89 5.31 12.81
C LEU A 132 -25.36 5.22 11.36
N SER A 133 -25.86 6.08 10.50
CA SER A 133 -25.35 6.18 9.12
C SER A 133 -24.61 7.51 8.94
N GLY A 134 -23.41 7.45 8.41
CA GLY A 134 -22.60 8.65 8.19
C GLY A 134 -21.18 8.37 7.74
N MET A 135 -20.39 9.43 7.70
CA MET A 135 -18.96 9.38 7.37
C MET A 135 -18.17 8.75 8.52
N GLY A 136 -17.35 7.76 8.23
CA GLY A 136 -16.50 7.08 9.23
C GLY A 136 -16.38 5.57 8.97
N ARG A 137 -17.17 5.03 8.04
CA ARG A 137 -17.04 3.64 7.59
C ARG A 137 -15.73 3.47 6.85
N MET A 138 -15.02 2.37 7.16
CA MET A 138 -13.84 1.99 6.37
C MET A 138 -14.21 1.78 4.90
N ALA A 139 -13.39 2.27 4.00
CA ALA A 139 -13.56 2.01 2.57
C ALA A 139 -13.62 0.51 2.27
N GLU A 140 -14.41 0.13 1.30
CA GLU A 140 -14.50 -1.27 0.86
C GLU A 140 -13.14 -1.76 0.34
N PRO A 141 -12.78 -3.04 0.52
CA PRO A 141 -11.46 -3.56 0.16
C PRO A 141 -11.04 -3.26 -1.29
N GLN A 142 -12.00 -3.29 -2.23
CA GLN A 142 -11.76 -2.95 -3.63
C GLN A 142 -11.36 -1.49 -3.81
N ASN A 143 -12.00 -0.58 -3.06
CA ASN A 143 -11.71 0.85 -3.10
C ASN A 143 -10.38 1.17 -2.45
N ILE A 144 -10.02 0.47 -1.37
CA ILE A 144 -8.68 0.56 -0.75
C ILE A 144 -7.60 0.21 -1.78
N VAL A 145 -7.73 -0.95 -2.44
CA VAL A 145 -6.74 -1.40 -3.44
C VAL A 145 -6.67 -0.43 -4.61
N SER A 146 -7.82 0.03 -5.13
CA SER A 146 -7.85 0.97 -6.25
C SER A 146 -7.24 2.33 -5.89
N PHE A 147 -7.44 2.81 -4.65
CA PHE A 147 -6.81 4.03 -4.16
C PHE A 147 -5.28 3.90 -4.13
N VAL A 148 -4.79 2.79 -3.58
CA VAL A 148 -3.35 2.52 -3.47
C VAL A 148 -2.72 2.40 -4.87
N GLU A 149 -3.33 1.62 -5.76
CA GLU A 149 -2.86 1.47 -7.15
C GLU A 149 -2.79 2.83 -7.85
N LYS A 150 -3.85 3.63 -7.75
CA LYS A 150 -3.88 4.97 -8.33
C LYS A 150 -2.78 5.86 -7.76
N ASN A 151 -2.60 5.86 -6.43
CA ASN A 151 -1.59 6.69 -5.77
C ASN A 151 -0.17 6.32 -6.20
N ILE A 152 0.12 5.01 -6.33
CA ILE A 152 1.41 4.52 -6.84
C ILE A 152 1.62 4.97 -8.29
N LEU A 153 0.61 4.78 -9.15
CA LEU A 153 0.68 5.21 -10.56
C LEU A 153 0.87 6.72 -10.69
N ASP A 154 0.25 7.51 -9.79
CA ASP A 154 0.35 8.96 -9.78
C ASP A 154 1.75 9.46 -9.43
N GLN A 155 2.57 8.64 -8.76
CA GLN A 155 3.94 8.96 -8.37
C GLN A 155 4.99 8.46 -9.36
N LEU A 156 4.59 7.75 -10.42
CA LEU A 156 5.54 7.26 -11.42
C LEU A 156 6.23 8.42 -12.16
N PRO A 157 7.56 8.34 -12.37
CA PRO A 157 8.37 9.46 -12.85
C PRO A 157 8.03 9.94 -14.26
N LEU A 158 7.46 9.08 -15.09
CA LEU A 158 7.05 9.40 -16.46
C LEU A 158 5.53 9.56 -16.61
N LYS A 159 4.79 9.62 -15.51
CA LYS A 159 3.34 9.84 -15.57
C LYS A 159 3.01 11.13 -16.35
N ASN A 160 2.00 11.05 -17.20
CA ASN A 160 1.56 12.14 -18.09
C ASN A 160 2.62 12.61 -19.09
N LYS A 161 3.67 11.81 -19.33
CA LYS A 161 4.63 12.07 -20.41
C LYS A 161 4.27 11.22 -21.61
N CYS A 162 4.12 11.88 -22.76
CA CYS A 162 4.03 11.18 -24.06
C CYS A 162 5.46 10.95 -24.56
N ILE A 163 5.81 9.70 -24.82
CA ILE A 163 7.14 9.34 -25.29
C ILE A 163 7.03 8.68 -26.66
N LEU A 164 7.68 9.27 -27.65
CA LEU A 164 7.82 8.68 -28.97
C LEU A 164 9.14 7.88 -29.03
N ILE A 165 9.04 6.59 -29.32
CA ILE A 165 10.19 5.71 -29.46
C ILE A 165 10.17 5.09 -30.85
N THR A 166 11.28 5.27 -31.58
CA THR A 166 11.47 4.58 -32.85
C THR A 166 12.15 3.24 -32.64
N ALA A 167 11.66 2.19 -33.29
CA ALA A 167 12.21 0.85 -33.16
C ALA A 167 12.18 0.14 -34.53
N GLY A 168 13.19 -0.68 -34.78
CA GLY A 168 13.31 -1.47 -36.01
C GLY A 168 14.36 -0.99 -36.97
N PRO A 169 14.48 -1.64 -38.15
CA PRO A 169 15.41 -1.24 -39.19
C PRO A 169 14.96 0.06 -39.90
N THR A 170 15.92 0.74 -40.47
CA THR A 170 15.69 1.88 -41.38
C THR A 170 16.15 1.49 -42.76
N TYR A 171 15.42 1.97 -43.77
CA TYR A 171 15.71 1.74 -45.18
C TYR A 171 15.73 3.07 -45.92
N GLU A 172 16.76 3.28 -46.74
CA GLU A 172 16.88 4.41 -47.62
C GLU A 172 16.91 3.94 -49.06
N SER A 173 15.96 4.37 -49.86
CA SER A 173 15.83 3.94 -51.28
C SER A 173 16.91 4.56 -52.14
N ILE A 174 17.64 3.72 -52.92
CA ILE A 174 18.58 4.16 -53.95
C ILE A 174 17.82 4.42 -55.26
N ASP A 175 16.92 3.49 -55.61
CA ASP A 175 16.04 3.53 -56.77
C ASP A 175 14.74 2.75 -56.47
N PRO A 176 13.79 2.62 -57.37
CA PRO A 176 12.53 1.90 -57.12
C PRO A 176 12.70 0.42 -56.71
N VAL A 177 13.88 -0.20 -56.90
CA VAL A 177 14.13 -1.60 -56.66
C VAL A 177 15.14 -1.83 -55.52
N ARG A 178 16.11 -0.96 -55.35
CA ARG A 178 17.23 -1.13 -54.41
C ARG A 178 17.17 -0.14 -53.27
N PHE A 179 17.59 -0.59 -52.10
CA PHE A 179 17.68 0.23 -50.93
C PHE A 179 18.92 -0.12 -50.10
N ILE A 180 19.36 0.81 -49.27
CA ILE A 180 20.32 0.59 -48.19
C ILE A 180 19.53 0.46 -46.90
N GLY A 181 19.82 -0.56 -46.11
CA GLY A 181 19.17 -0.81 -44.82
C GLY A 181 20.14 -1.34 -43.78
N ASN A 182 19.72 -1.31 -42.53
CA ASN A 182 20.44 -1.94 -41.43
C ASN A 182 19.71 -3.22 -40.94
N HIS A 183 20.41 -4.12 -40.26
CA HIS A 183 19.88 -5.34 -39.67
C HIS A 183 19.36 -5.14 -38.22
N SER A 184 18.82 -3.96 -37.92
CA SER A 184 18.27 -3.70 -36.57
C SER A 184 17.05 -4.61 -36.31
N SER A 185 17.07 -5.36 -35.22
CA SER A 185 15.93 -6.14 -34.73
C SER A 185 14.90 -5.32 -33.95
N GLY A 186 15.18 -4.05 -33.66
CA GLY A 186 14.33 -3.20 -32.84
C GLY A 186 14.35 -3.49 -31.34
N LYS A 187 15.07 -4.51 -30.88
CA LYS A 187 15.06 -4.96 -29.47
C LYS A 187 15.26 -3.82 -28.46
N MET A 188 16.19 -2.90 -28.72
CA MET A 188 16.46 -1.79 -27.83
C MET A 188 15.25 -0.83 -27.74
N GLY A 189 14.63 -0.49 -28.89
CA GLY A 189 13.45 0.36 -28.92
C GLY A 189 12.26 -0.27 -28.19
N TYR A 190 12.02 -1.56 -28.37
CA TYR A 190 10.99 -2.28 -27.62
C TYR A 190 11.27 -2.30 -26.11
N ALA A 191 12.50 -2.61 -25.70
CA ALA A 191 12.87 -2.57 -24.27
C ALA A 191 12.72 -1.17 -23.65
N LEU A 192 13.05 -0.11 -24.42
CA LEU A 192 12.81 1.27 -23.97
C LEU A 192 11.31 1.58 -23.85
N ALA A 193 10.49 1.10 -24.77
CA ALA A 193 9.04 1.30 -24.71
C ALA A 193 8.42 0.59 -23.48
N GLU A 194 8.82 -0.64 -23.22
CA GLU A 194 8.38 -1.39 -22.04
C GLU A 194 8.83 -0.68 -20.74
N ALA A 195 10.08 -0.25 -20.67
CA ALA A 195 10.60 0.49 -19.52
C ALA A 195 9.86 1.83 -19.33
N ALA A 196 9.63 2.59 -20.40
CA ALA A 196 8.88 3.84 -20.34
C ALA A 196 7.44 3.63 -19.87
N ALA A 197 6.75 2.62 -20.41
CA ALA A 197 5.39 2.26 -19.98
C ALA A 197 5.33 1.84 -18.50
N SER A 198 6.30 1.03 -18.04
CA SER A 198 6.38 0.63 -16.63
C SER A 198 6.62 1.81 -15.67
N LEU A 199 7.23 2.88 -16.17
CA LEU A 199 7.43 4.15 -15.45
C LEU A 199 6.27 5.15 -15.62
N GLY A 200 5.16 4.74 -16.23
CA GLY A 200 3.92 5.51 -16.35
C GLY A 200 3.80 6.38 -17.58
N ALA A 201 4.69 6.25 -18.58
CA ALA A 201 4.56 6.96 -19.85
C ALA A 201 3.35 6.48 -20.67
N GLN A 202 2.85 7.39 -21.49
CA GLN A 202 1.81 7.15 -22.51
C GLN A 202 2.44 7.09 -23.91
#